data_f3054d9b5ab495666da5e1116c1bc271
#
_entry.id   f3054d9b5ab495666da5e1116c1bc271
#
_cell.length_a   1.000
_cell.length_b   1.000
_cell.length_c   1.000
_cell.angle_alpha   90.00
_cell.angle_beta   90.00
_cell.angle_gamma   90.00
#
_symmetry.space_group_name_H-M   'P 1'
#
loop_
_entity.id
_entity.type
_entity.pdbx_description
1 polymer ?
#
loop_
_entity_poly.entity_id
_entity_poly.type
_entity_poly.pdbx_seq_one_letter_code
_entity_poly.pdbx_strand_id
1 'polypeptide(L)'
;MTTIRFKKLNVEAYRPGKSNIKKLKQIIKLSANESALGMSPKAKKIILNKNLNLDKYPDGKSKNLRKEISKTYRCNFDKIICGAGSDEVIQMICQLF
;
A
#
# COMPACT_ATOMS: atom_id res chain seq x y z
N MET A 1 22.44 -24.70 -27.26
CA MET A 1 21.36 -24.17 -26.37
C MET A 1 21.99 -23.62 -25.11
N THR A 2 21.88 -22.32 -24.87
CA THR A 2 22.45 -21.69 -23.67
C THR A 2 21.47 -21.91 -22.51
N THR A 3 21.86 -22.71 -21.53
CA THR A 3 21.04 -22.99 -20.36
C THR A 3 21.05 -21.75 -19.45
N ILE A 4 19.93 -21.09 -19.30
CA ILE A 4 19.79 -19.97 -18.36
C ILE A 4 19.85 -20.54 -16.94
N ARG A 5 20.92 -20.21 -16.20
CA ARG A 5 21.04 -20.56 -14.77
C ARG A 5 20.58 -19.43 -13.92
N PHE A 6 19.48 -19.63 -13.21
CA PHE A 6 19.04 -18.69 -12.17
C PHE A 6 19.91 -18.84 -10.94
N LYS A 7 20.48 -17.72 -10.46
CA LYS A 7 21.19 -17.70 -9.18
C LYS A 7 20.15 -17.75 -8.05
N LYS A 8 20.19 -18.82 -7.27
CA LYS A 8 19.34 -18.92 -6.06
C LYS A 8 19.81 -17.85 -5.06
N LEU A 9 18.99 -16.85 -4.82
CA LEU A 9 19.25 -15.86 -3.78
C LEU A 9 18.93 -16.50 -2.42
N ASN A 10 19.92 -16.52 -1.52
CA ASN A 10 19.74 -17.00 -0.16
C ASN A 10 19.29 -15.84 0.72
N VAL A 11 18.04 -15.40 0.53
CA VAL A 11 17.43 -14.30 1.28
C VAL A 11 16.38 -14.90 2.22
N GLU A 12 16.45 -14.54 3.50
CA GLU A 12 15.40 -14.94 4.44
C GLU A 12 14.09 -14.25 4.07
N ALA A 13 12.99 -15.01 4.13
CA ALA A 13 11.67 -14.46 3.93
C ALA A 13 11.35 -13.43 5.01
N TYR A 14 10.75 -12.31 4.62
CA TYR A 14 10.25 -11.30 5.55
C TYR A 14 9.28 -11.94 6.56
N ARG A 15 9.53 -11.73 7.84
CA ARG A 15 8.66 -12.17 8.94
C ARG A 15 7.90 -10.97 9.50
N PRO A 16 6.59 -10.85 9.23
CA PRO A 16 5.79 -9.77 9.82
C PRO A 16 5.74 -9.89 11.34
N GLY A 17 5.58 -8.74 12.01
CA GLY A 17 5.44 -8.70 13.46
C GLY A 17 4.29 -9.59 13.97
N LYS A 18 4.49 -10.26 15.10
CA LYS A 18 3.51 -11.18 15.68
C LYS A 18 2.23 -10.45 16.06
N SER A 19 1.10 -10.86 15.48
CA SER A 19 -0.23 -10.33 15.78
C SER A 19 -0.94 -11.11 16.89
N ASN A 20 -0.48 -12.32 17.20
CA ASN A 20 -1.06 -13.19 18.24
C ASN A 20 0.04 -13.73 19.14
N ILE A 21 -0.11 -13.50 20.45
CA ILE A 21 0.72 -14.12 21.49
C ILE A 21 -0.22 -14.99 22.33
N LYS A 22 0.00 -16.30 22.30
CA LYS A 22 -0.78 -17.26 23.10
C LYS A 22 -0.78 -16.80 24.56
N LYS A 23 -1.94 -16.67 25.20
CA LYS A 23 -2.21 -16.30 26.60
C LYS A 23 -2.50 -14.82 26.90
N LEU A 24 -2.44 -13.89 25.95
CA LEU A 24 -2.85 -12.51 26.19
C LEU A 24 -4.22 -12.23 25.57
N LYS A 25 -5.14 -11.68 26.38
CA LYS A 25 -6.50 -11.33 25.93
C LYS A 25 -6.54 -10.05 25.09
N GLN A 26 -5.56 -9.17 25.27
CA GLN A 26 -5.43 -7.92 24.53
C GLN A 26 -3.94 -7.67 24.19
N ILE A 27 -3.66 -7.44 22.92
CA ILE A 27 -2.31 -7.14 22.43
C ILE A 27 -2.34 -5.79 21.75
N ILE A 28 -1.50 -4.88 22.17
CA ILE A 28 -1.23 -3.63 21.48
C ILE A 28 -0.08 -3.88 20.52
N LYS A 29 -0.37 -3.94 19.22
CA LYS A 29 0.63 -4.18 18.19
C LYS A 29 1.30 -2.87 17.78
N LEU A 30 2.57 -2.72 18.12
CA LEU A 30 3.39 -1.56 17.76
C LEU A 30 4.43 -1.87 16.67
N SER A 31 4.37 -3.06 16.08
CA SER A 31 5.33 -3.54 15.07
C SER A 31 4.95 -3.24 13.63
N ALA A 32 3.89 -2.48 13.39
CA ALA A 32 3.44 -2.07 12.07
C ALA A 32 2.88 -0.64 12.12
N ASN A 33 2.93 0.06 10.98
CA ASN A 33 2.37 1.41 10.84
C ASN A 33 0.83 1.34 10.69
N GLU A 34 0.17 0.75 11.67
CA GLU A 34 -1.28 0.69 11.74
C GLU A 34 -1.81 1.86 12.58
N SER A 35 -2.90 2.48 12.15
CA SER A 35 -3.51 3.58 12.92
C SER A 35 -4.18 3.04 14.17
N ALA A 36 -3.66 3.40 15.36
CA ALA A 36 -4.27 3.04 16.65
C ALA A 36 -5.68 3.67 16.82
N LEU A 37 -5.96 4.77 16.13
CA LEU A 37 -7.26 5.46 16.15
C LEU A 37 -8.24 4.92 15.09
N GLY A 38 -7.80 3.96 14.28
CA GLY A 38 -8.60 3.41 13.20
C GLY A 38 -8.74 4.36 12.01
N MET A 39 -9.79 4.15 11.24
CA MET A 39 -10.05 4.90 10.01
C MET A 39 -10.68 6.26 10.30
N SER A 40 -10.30 7.27 9.51
CA SER A 40 -10.96 8.58 9.53
C SER A 40 -12.48 8.45 9.36
N PRO A 41 -13.30 9.12 10.18
CA PRO A 41 -14.77 9.08 10.03
C PRO A 41 -15.25 9.52 8.65
N LYS A 42 -14.57 10.50 8.02
CA LYS A 42 -14.87 10.96 6.66
C LYS A 42 -14.61 9.86 5.63
N ALA A 43 -13.48 9.16 5.72
CA ALA A 43 -13.16 8.04 4.84
C ALA A 43 -14.16 6.88 5.03
N LYS A 44 -14.49 6.55 6.29
CA LYS A 44 -15.49 5.52 6.61
C LYS A 44 -16.85 5.83 5.99
N LYS A 45 -17.30 7.10 6.05
CA LYS A 45 -18.57 7.53 5.44
C LYS A 45 -18.57 7.33 3.92
N ILE A 46 -17.45 7.58 3.23
CA ILE A 46 -17.33 7.39 1.79
C ILE A 46 -17.38 5.90 1.44
N ILE A 47 -16.64 5.05 2.15
CA ILE A 47 -16.60 3.60 1.89
C ILE A 47 -17.96 2.95 2.14
N LEU A 48 -18.70 3.40 3.16
CA LEU A 48 -20.05 2.91 3.46
C LEU A 48 -21.13 3.48 2.53
N ASN A 49 -20.77 4.43 1.66
CA ASN A 49 -21.71 4.98 0.68
C ASN A 49 -21.99 3.93 -0.41
N LYS A 50 -23.25 3.52 -0.52
CA LYS A 50 -23.71 2.51 -1.48
C LYS A 50 -23.57 2.92 -2.96
N ASN A 51 -23.19 4.17 -3.24
CA ASN A 51 -23.03 4.71 -4.60
C ASN A 51 -21.61 4.51 -5.17
N LEU A 52 -20.77 3.66 -4.57
CA LEU A 52 -19.50 3.28 -5.16
C LEU A 52 -19.75 2.43 -6.42
N ASN A 53 -19.28 2.91 -7.56
CA ASN A 53 -19.34 2.18 -8.84
C ASN A 53 -18.25 1.09 -8.87
N LEU A 54 -18.45 0.03 -8.10
CA LEU A 54 -17.48 -1.09 -8.00
C LEU A 54 -17.48 -2.00 -9.24
N ASP A 55 -18.45 -1.81 -10.13
CA ASP A 55 -18.62 -2.47 -11.44
C ASP A 55 -17.72 -1.87 -12.52
N LYS A 56 -17.05 -0.75 -12.25
CA LYS A 56 -16.20 -0.06 -13.22
C LYS A 56 -14.72 -0.18 -12.88
N TYR A 57 -13.90 -0.28 -13.90
CA TYR A 57 -12.44 -0.20 -13.71
C TYR A 57 -12.04 1.16 -13.14
N PRO A 58 -11.12 1.20 -12.17
CA PRO A 58 -10.58 2.46 -11.68
C PRO A 58 -9.73 3.16 -12.77
N ASP A 59 -9.56 4.48 -12.63
CA ASP A 59 -8.61 5.23 -13.47
C ASP A 59 -7.18 4.76 -13.19
N GLY A 60 -6.58 4.03 -14.15
CA GLY A 60 -5.21 3.50 -14.03
C GLY A 60 -4.13 4.57 -13.85
N LYS A 61 -4.45 5.85 -14.11
CA LYS A 61 -3.54 6.98 -13.87
C LYS A 61 -3.78 7.67 -12.52
N SER A 62 -4.78 7.25 -11.76
CA SER A 62 -5.16 7.81 -10.46
C SER A 62 -5.24 9.35 -10.45
N LYS A 63 -5.75 9.93 -11.53
CA LYS A 63 -5.71 11.40 -11.76
C LYS A 63 -6.31 12.20 -10.62
N ASN A 64 -7.49 11.80 -10.13
CA ASN A 64 -8.18 12.51 -9.07
C ASN A 64 -7.41 12.44 -7.75
N LEU A 65 -6.89 11.26 -7.39
CA LEU A 65 -6.06 11.08 -6.20
C LEU A 65 -4.78 11.92 -6.28
N ARG A 66 -4.05 11.85 -7.39
CA ARG A 66 -2.83 12.63 -7.62
C ARG A 66 -3.09 14.14 -7.55
N LYS A 67 -4.24 14.59 -8.05
CA LYS A 67 -4.66 16.00 -8.00
C LYS A 67 -4.87 16.47 -6.57
N GLU A 68 -5.56 15.68 -5.74
CA GLU A 68 -5.78 16.03 -4.34
C GLU A 68 -4.49 15.95 -3.50
N ILE A 69 -3.61 14.97 -3.77
CA ILE A 69 -2.28 14.91 -3.16
C ILE A 69 -1.47 16.15 -3.51
N SER A 70 -1.38 16.49 -4.80
CA SER A 70 -0.65 17.67 -5.28
C SER A 70 -1.12 18.95 -4.59
N LYS A 71 -2.43 19.13 -4.47
CA LYS A 71 -3.05 20.27 -3.79
C LYS A 71 -2.75 20.29 -2.29
N THR A 72 -2.90 19.15 -1.62
CA THR A 72 -2.75 19.04 -0.17
C THR A 72 -1.30 19.24 0.26
N TYR A 73 -0.36 18.63 -0.45
CA TYR A 73 1.07 18.66 -0.12
C TYR A 73 1.87 19.69 -0.92
N ARG A 74 1.21 20.49 -1.77
CA ARG A 74 1.83 21.52 -2.60
C ARG A 74 3.01 21.01 -3.43
N CYS A 75 2.86 19.79 -3.99
CA CYS A 75 3.88 19.16 -4.81
C CYS A 75 3.42 19.05 -6.28
N ASN A 76 4.37 18.85 -7.19
CA ASN A 76 4.05 18.75 -8.61
C ASN A 76 3.27 17.48 -8.91
N PHE A 77 2.12 17.62 -9.55
CA PHE A 77 1.24 16.53 -9.98
C PHE A 77 1.97 15.46 -10.80
N ASP A 78 2.89 15.87 -11.70
CA ASP A 78 3.61 14.94 -12.57
C ASP A 78 4.71 14.13 -11.85
N LYS A 79 5.03 14.51 -10.61
CA LYS A 79 5.99 13.81 -9.76
C LYS A 79 5.34 12.86 -8.77
N ILE A 80 4.04 12.59 -8.91
CA ILE A 80 3.30 11.70 -8.02
C ILE A 80 3.03 10.37 -8.73
N ILE A 81 3.43 9.28 -8.11
CA ILE A 81 3.11 7.91 -8.53
C ILE A 81 2.23 7.29 -7.44
N CYS A 82 1.18 6.59 -7.86
CA CYS A 82 0.32 5.82 -6.97
C CYS A 82 0.50 4.34 -7.24
N GLY A 83 0.56 3.55 -6.19
CA GLY A 83 0.65 2.10 -6.23
C GLY A 83 -0.18 1.45 -5.12
N ALA A 84 -0.31 0.14 -5.13
CA ALA A 84 -1.00 -0.65 -4.12
C ALA A 84 -0.10 -0.87 -2.87
N GLY A 85 0.26 0.23 -2.23
CA GLY A 85 1.14 0.26 -1.07
C GLY A 85 2.62 0.45 -1.41
N SER A 86 3.45 0.52 -0.36
CA SER A 86 4.90 0.76 -0.49
C SER A 86 5.62 -0.36 -1.23
N ASP A 87 5.20 -1.59 -1.07
CA ASP A 87 5.87 -2.76 -1.63
C ASP A 87 5.83 -2.74 -3.17
N GLU A 88 4.69 -2.39 -3.75
CA GLU A 88 4.59 -2.22 -5.21
C GLU A 88 5.45 -1.06 -5.71
N VAL A 89 5.46 0.07 -5.01
CA VAL A 89 6.28 1.23 -5.38
C VAL A 89 7.77 0.88 -5.31
N ILE A 90 8.21 0.18 -4.27
CA ILE A 90 9.59 -0.30 -4.14
C ILE A 90 9.95 -1.24 -5.29
N GLN A 91 9.04 -2.18 -5.62
CA GLN A 91 9.24 -3.10 -6.72
C GLN A 91 9.40 -2.38 -8.08
N MET A 92 8.56 -1.36 -8.32
CA MET A 92 8.68 -0.52 -9.52
C MET A 92 10.04 0.18 -9.59
N ILE A 93 10.52 0.73 -8.46
CA ILE A 93 11.85 1.37 -8.39
C ILE A 93 12.95 0.36 -8.70
N CYS A 94 12.92 -0.84 -8.10
CA CYS A 94 13.92 -1.88 -8.34
C CYS A 94 13.92 -2.40 -9.78
N GLN A 95 12.83 -2.22 -10.54
CA GLN A 95 12.76 -2.59 -11.95
C GLN A 95 13.31 -1.51 -12.88
N LEU A 96 13.39 -0.25 -12.41
CA LEU A 96 13.88 0.87 -13.20
C LEU A 96 15.40 1.05 -13.11
N PHE A 97 16.03 0.55 -12.06
CA PHE A 97 17.46 0.66 -11.76
C PHE A 97 18.10 -0.73 -11.56
#